data_0e9a8621b53128d9bfdf6d51d181347b
#
_entry.id   0e9a8621b53128d9bfdf6d51d181347b
#
_cell.length_a   1.000
_cell.length_b   1.000
_cell.length_c   1.000
_cell.angle_alpha   90.00
_cell.angle_beta   90.00
_cell.angle_gamma   90.00
#
_symmetry.space_group_name_H-M   'P 1'
#
loop_
_entity.id
_entity.type
_entity.pdbx_description
1 polymer ?
#
loop_
_entity_poly.entity_id
_entity_poly.type
_entity_poly.pdbx_seq_one_letter_code
_entity_poly.pdbx_strand_id
1 'polypeptide(L)'
;MFAGIIYRKICGKYLDFAIKWVFNYRMNSGDKLYIWQADTWPAWHYDLGALADLLGRVSRSQGLLLGRLADIGVPLRNQASLITLTEDVVKTSEIEGERLNVESVRSSIARHLGVDIGAVAPVDRHIDGVVEMVLDAATHNAEPLTSERLFGWHQALFPNGYSGMSRISVGQWRLDESGPMQVVSGPPGRRKIHFEAPPASYLPDEMIRFFAWANDEGSQPLLIKAGLAHLWFVTLHPFDDGNGRIARAVGDLFLARADGVGQRFYSLSAQIQKERKDYYDVLERTQKGTLDVTSWLWWFLGALERALDSAHNTLDKVLIKTRFWQQWAGTPLNERQVKLINRLLDGFDGKLTSSKWAAIAKCSSDTALRDITQLLELGALKKTAGGGRSTGYELSVKSN
;
A
#
# COMPACT_ATOMS: atom_id res chain seq x y z
N MET A 1 22.79 -1.03 -1.55
CA MET A 1 22.30 -1.82 -2.69
C MET A 1 21.57 -3.02 -2.10
N PHE A 2 20.25 -2.89 -1.83
CA PHE A 2 19.44 -3.96 -1.26
C PHE A 2 18.88 -4.80 -2.41
N ALA A 3 19.41 -6.04 -2.53
CA ALA A 3 18.83 -7.03 -3.43
C ALA A 3 17.44 -7.41 -2.91
N GLY A 4 16.47 -7.58 -3.83
CA GLY A 4 15.11 -7.95 -3.50
C GLY A 4 15.07 -9.22 -2.64
N ILE A 5 14.08 -9.30 -1.78
CA ILE A 5 13.76 -10.52 -1.02
C ILE A 5 13.31 -11.55 -2.04
N ILE A 6 14.12 -12.56 -2.25
CA ILE A 6 13.81 -13.66 -3.18
C ILE A 6 13.24 -14.81 -2.36
N TYR A 7 11.97 -15.11 -2.57
CA TYR A 7 11.33 -16.34 -2.09
C TYR A 7 11.85 -17.51 -2.92
N ARG A 8 12.52 -18.47 -2.34
CA ARG A 8 12.95 -19.68 -3.04
C ARG A 8 12.78 -20.93 -2.20
N LYS A 9 12.16 -21.92 -2.80
CA LYS A 9 12.23 -23.33 -2.45
C LYS A 9 13.64 -23.88 -2.66
N ILE A 10 14.15 -24.68 -1.76
CA ILE A 10 15.45 -25.35 -1.91
C ILE A 10 15.24 -26.65 -2.67
N CYS A 11 15.88 -26.79 -3.82
CA CYS A 11 15.81 -28.00 -4.66
C CYS A 11 16.64 -29.13 -4.03
N GLY A 12 16.03 -30.31 -3.88
CA GLY A 12 16.53 -31.45 -3.15
C GLY A 12 17.76 -32.13 -3.75
N LYS A 13 18.66 -32.54 -2.88
CA LYS A 13 19.56 -33.70 -3.01
C LYS A 13 20.01 -34.16 -1.62
N TYR A 14 19.10 -34.52 -0.73
CA TYR A 14 19.38 -35.29 0.50
C TYR A 14 18.06 -35.92 1.03
N LEU A 15 17.50 -36.86 0.22
CA LEU A 15 16.22 -37.49 0.60
C LEU A 15 16.34 -38.63 1.61
N ASP A 16 17.52 -39.18 1.88
CA ASP A 16 17.65 -40.37 2.76
C ASP A 16 18.06 -40.07 4.22
N PHE A 17 18.45 -38.82 4.53
CA PHE A 17 18.78 -38.44 5.91
C PHE A 17 17.63 -37.71 6.63
N ALA A 18 16.70 -37.14 5.88
CA ALA A 18 15.61 -36.31 6.40
C ALA A 18 14.47 -37.14 7.03
N ILE A 19 14.22 -38.36 6.55
CA ILE A 19 13.07 -39.17 7.01
C ILE A 19 13.27 -39.70 8.43
N LYS A 20 14.50 -39.87 8.91
CA LYS A 20 14.78 -40.28 10.30
C LYS A 20 14.83 -39.12 11.29
N TRP A 21 14.89 -37.87 10.84
CA TRP A 21 14.97 -36.68 11.71
C TRP A 21 13.60 -36.11 12.07
N VAL A 22 12.61 -36.28 11.21
CA VAL A 22 11.25 -35.69 11.39
C VAL A 22 10.45 -36.39 12.51
N PHE A 23 10.77 -37.62 12.89
CA PHE A 23 10.00 -38.36 13.93
C PHE A 23 10.59 -38.33 15.34
N ASN A 24 11.76 -37.70 15.57
CA ASN A 24 12.39 -37.68 16.90
C ASN A 24 12.76 -36.29 17.44
N TYR A 25 12.36 -35.21 16.78
CA TYR A 25 12.53 -33.85 17.34
C TYR A 25 11.34 -33.50 18.24
N ARG A 26 11.28 -34.15 19.42
CA ARG A 26 10.68 -33.54 20.61
C ARG A 26 11.58 -32.36 20.94
N MET A 27 11.28 -31.18 20.41
CA MET A 27 11.90 -29.93 20.82
C MET A 27 11.69 -29.80 22.33
N ASN A 28 12.78 -29.81 23.11
CA ASN A 28 12.76 -29.37 24.51
C ASN A 28 12.14 -27.97 24.54
N SER A 29 11.34 -27.66 25.54
CA SER A 29 10.55 -26.43 25.74
C SER A 29 11.40 -25.12 25.76
N GLY A 30 12.66 -25.16 25.33
CA GLY A 30 13.59 -24.04 25.26
C GLY A 30 13.89 -23.44 23.87
N ASP A 31 13.56 -24.14 22.77
CA ASP A 31 14.07 -23.79 21.42
C ASP A 31 12.98 -23.54 20.39
N LYS A 32 11.83 -22.93 20.77
CA LYS A 32 10.83 -22.50 19.81
C LYS A 32 11.37 -21.25 19.10
N LEU A 33 11.75 -21.42 17.83
CA LEU A 33 12.40 -20.37 17.06
C LEU A 33 11.40 -19.36 16.47
N TYR A 34 10.15 -19.78 16.22
CA TYR A 34 9.13 -18.98 15.55
C TYR A 34 7.80 -18.96 16.31
N ILE A 35 7.10 -17.85 16.24
CA ILE A 35 5.84 -17.57 16.94
C ILE A 35 4.75 -18.63 16.69
N TRP A 36 4.69 -19.19 15.48
CA TRP A 36 3.71 -20.23 15.11
C TRP A 36 3.98 -21.59 15.81
N GLN A 37 5.18 -21.77 16.39
CA GLN A 37 5.56 -22.96 17.15
C GLN A 37 5.11 -22.89 18.62
N ALA A 38 4.55 -21.77 19.06
CA ALA A 38 4.05 -21.63 20.42
C ALA A 38 2.87 -22.57 20.67
N ASP A 39 2.79 -23.21 21.86
CA ASP A 39 1.73 -24.18 22.19
C ASP A 39 0.33 -23.58 22.15
N THR A 40 0.23 -22.28 22.43
CA THR A 40 -1.04 -21.53 22.44
C THR A 40 -1.26 -20.71 21.16
N TRP A 41 -0.48 -20.97 20.10
CA TRP A 41 -0.70 -20.32 18.80
C TRP A 41 -2.12 -20.60 18.28
N PRO A 42 -2.86 -19.62 17.78
CA PRO A 42 -2.59 -18.17 17.62
C PRO A 42 -3.24 -17.30 18.72
N ALA A 43 -3.16 -17.69 19.98
CA ALA A 43 -3.72 -16.89 21.10
C ALA A 43 -2.87 -15.63 21.34
N TRP A 44 -3.12 -14.61 20.53
CA TRP A 44 -2.42 -13.32 20.58
C TRP A 44 -2.60 -12.60 21.91
N HIS A 45 -1.51 -12.01 22.40
CA HIS A 45 -1.51 -11.10 23.53
C HIS A 45 -1.06 -9.72 23.07
N TYR A 46 -1.68 -8.67 23.58
CA TYR A 46 -1.26 -7.28 23.36
C TYR A 46 -1.72 -6.42 24.52
N ASP A 47 -0.91 -5.42 24.86
CA ASP A 47 -1.25 -4.44 25.89
C ASP A 47 -2.11 -3.32 25.28
N LEU A 48 -3.43 -3.41 25.46
CA LEU A 48 -4.35 -2.42 24.96
C LEU A 48 -4.15 -1.04 25.64
N GLY A 49 -3.67 -1.03 26.89
CA GLY A 49 -3.36 0.24 27.59
C GLY A 49 -2.21 0.98 26.91
N ALA A 50 -1.14 0.26 26.54
CA ALA A 50 -0.01 0.83 25.80
C ALA A 50 -0.39 1.31 24.39
N LEU A 51 -1.43 0.73 23.78
CA LEU A 51 -1.91 1.11 22.45
C LEU A 51 -3.01 2.17 22.46
N ALA A 52 -3.64 2.46 23.61
CA ALA A 52 -4.86 3.22 23.70
C ALA A 52 -4.75 4.63 23.11
N ASP A 53 -3.71 5.37 23.46
CA ASP A 53 -3.49 6.74 22.95
C ASP A 53 -3.29 6.75 21.44
N LEU A 54 -2.49 5.83 20.91
CA LEU A 54 -2.23 5.73 19.47
C LEU A 54 -3.50 5.31 18.72
N LEU A 55 -4.23 4.32 19.23
CA LEU A 55 -5.50 3.88 18.65
C LEU A 55 -6.52 5.03 18.64
N GLY A 56 -6.59 5.83 19.70
CA GLY A 56 -7.43 7.01 19.79
C GLY A 56 -7.09 8.07 18.74
N ARG A 57 -5.78 8.35 18.54
CA ARG A 57 -5.33 9.31 17.51
C ARG A 57 -5.65 8.82 16.10
N VAL A 58 -5.37 7.55 15.81
CA VAL A 58 -5.66 6.91 14.50
C VAL A 58 -7.17 6.98 14.20
N SER A 59 -8.02 6.56 15.16
CA SER A 59 -9.49 6.57 14.99
C SER A 59 -10.02 7.99 14.76
N ARG A 60 -9.46 8.98 15.48
CA ARG A 60 -9.83 10.39 15.30
C ARG A 60 -9.42 10.90 13.91
N SER A 61 -8.17 10.63 13.48
CA SER A 61 -7.66 11.05 12.17
C SER A 61 -8.48 10.42 11.05
N GLN A 62 -8.79 9.12 11.15
CA GLN A 62 -9.66 8.38 10.23
C GLN A 62 -11.06 9.02 10.15
N GLY A 63 -11.71 9.26 11.29
CA GLY A 63 -13.03 9.87 11.33
C GLY A 63 -13.06 11.28 10.74
N LEU A 64 -12.02 12.08 10.98
CA LEU A 64 -11.88 13.41 10.39
C LEU A 64 -11.70 13.34 8.86
N LEU A 65 -10.90 12.41 8.35
CA LEU A 65 -10.71 12.21 6.91
C LEU A 65 -12.03 11.83 6.25
N LEU A 66 -12.73 10.85 6.80
CA LEU A 66 -14.01 10.36 6.26
C LEU A 66 -15.09 11.44 6.32
N GLY A 67 -15.17 12.22 7.41
CA GLY A 67 -16.10 13.35 7.53
C GLY A 67 -15.85 14.41 6.46
N ARG A 68 -14.59 14.82 6.24
CA ARG A 68 -14.21 15.76 5.18
C ARG A 68 -14.56 15.24 3.78
N LEU A 69 -14.42 13.94 3.55
CA LEU A 69 -14.75 13.30 2.28
C LEU A 69 -16.27 13.17 2.06
N ALA A 70 -17.06 13.05 3.11
CA ALA A 70 -18.51 13.04 3.03
C ALA A 70 -19.05 14.39 2.54
N ASP A 71 -18.40 15.50 2.90
CA ASP A 71 -18.80 16.87 2.56
C ASP A 71 -18.46 17.29 1.13
N ILE A 72 -17.60 16.50 0.43
CA ILE A 72 -17.23 16.82 -0.96
C ILE A 72 -18.05 16.00 -1.97
N GLY A 73 -18.30 16.59 -3.13
CA GLY A 73 -19.06 15.93 -4.19
C GLY A 73 -18.40 14.65 -4.74
N VAL A 74 -19.22 13.76 -5.31
CA VAL A 74 -18.78 12.47 -5.89
C VAL A 74 -17.57 12.58 -6.82
N PRO A 75 -17.49 13.58 -7.76
CA PRO A 75 -16.32 13.69 -8.64
C PRO A 75 -14.99 13.87 -7.89
N LEU A 76 -14.98 14.68 -6.83
CA LEU A 76 -13.77 14.91 -6.03
C LEU A 76 -13.39 13.70 -5.19
N ARG A 77 -14.38 13.01 -4.62
CA ARG A 77 -14.13 11.74 -3.92
C ARG A 77 -13.52 10.70 -4.85
N ASN A 78 -14.07 10.54 -6.05
CA ASN A 78 -13.53 9.61 -7.03
C ASN A 78 -12.11 9.99 -7.45
N GLN A 79 -11.81 11.27 -7.60
CA GLN A 79 -10.45 11.74 -7.89
C GLN A 79 -9.49 11.43 -6.75
N ALA A 80 -9.87 11.70 -5.50
CA ALA A 80 -9.06 11.39 -4.32
C ALA A 80 -8.82 9.87 -4.19
N SER A 81 -9.87 9.06 -4.36
CA SER A 81 -9.78 7.60 -4.35
C SER A 81 -8.88 7.07 -5.47
N LEU A 82 -8.99 7.58 -6.70
CA LEU A 82 -8.15 7.20 -7.83
C LEU A 82 -6.66 7.47 -7.56
N ILE A 83 -6.32 8.63 -6.98
CA ILE A 83 -4.95 8.97 -6.60
C ILE A 83 -4.42 7.96 -5.57
N THR A 84 -5.18 7.75 -4.50
CA THR A 84 -4.79 6.87 -3.39
C THR A 84 -4.64 5.42 -3.83
N LEU A 85 -5.60 4.89 -4.58
CA LEU A 85 -5.55 3.50 -5.07
C LEU A 85 -4.41 3.29 -6.08
N THR A 86 -4.13 4.30 -6.92
CA THR A 86 -2.98 4.25 -7.83
C THR A 86 -1.68 4.13 -7.04
N GLU A 87 -1.51 4.95 -6.00
CA GLU A 87 -0.35 4.90 -5.12
C GLU A 87 -0.27 3.54 -4.40
N ASP A 88 -1.38 3.03 -3.88
CA ASP A 88 -1.41 1.77 -3.14
C ASP A 88 -0.99 0.57 -4.00
N VAL A 89 -1.56 0.43 -5.21
CA VAL A 89 -1.21 -0.63 -6.18
C VAL A 89 0.26 -0.55 -6.60
N VAL A 90 0.76 0.64 -6.90
CA VAL A 90 2.16 0.82 -7.28
C VAL A 90 3.09 0.46 -6.12
N LYS A 91 2.78 0.94 -4.91
CA LYS A 91 3.65 0.76 -3.75
C LYS A 91 3.61 -0.66 -3.18
N THR A 92 2.46 -1.34 -3.21
CA THR A 92 2.41 -2.75 -2.80
C THR A 92 3.29 -3.64 -3.69
N SER A 93 3.39 -3.33 -4.99
CA SER A 93 4.29 -4.05 -5.90
C SER A 93 5.76 -3.63 -5.71
N GLU A 94 6.05 -2.34 -5.49
CA GLU A 94 7.41 -1.86 -5.23
C GLU A 94 8.02 -2.45 -3.95
N ILE A 95 7.22 -2.73 -2.91
CA ILE A 95 7.67 -3.42 -1.69
C ILE A 95 8.29 -4.78 -2.05
N GLU A 96 7.70 -5.49 -3.00
CA GLU A 96 8.20 -6.79 -3.49
C GLU A 96 9.29 -6.66 -4.58
N GLY A 97 9.69 -5.43 -4.91
CA GLY A 97 10.73 -5.14 -5.89
C GLY A 97 10.26 -5.04 -7.33
N GLU A 98 8.95 -5.05 -7.56
CA GLU A 98 8.33 -4.92 -8.86
C GLU A 98 7.93 -3.47 -9.14
N ARG A 99 8.22 -2.99 -10.35
CA ARG A 99 7.87 -1.62 -10.79
C ARG A 99 6.77 -1.67 -11.85
N LEU A 100 5.59 -1.22 -11.47
CA LEU A 100 4.46 -1.09 -12.38
C LEU A 100 4.46 0.28 -13.08
N ASN A 101 3.93 0.33 -14.31
CA ASN A 101 3.71 1.59 -15.00
C ASN A 101 2.53 2.34 -14.35
N VAL A 102 2.78 3.52 -13.79
CA VAL A 102 1.81 4.31 -13.04
C VAL A 102 0.60 4.70 -13.87
N GLU A 103 0.80 5.08 -15.15
CA GLU A 103 -0.29 5.46 -16.03
C GLU A 103 -1.18 4.26 -16.40
N SER A 104 -0.59 3.08 -16.57
CA SER A 104 -1.35 1.84 -16.80
C SER A 104 -2.17 1.44 -15.57
N VAL A 105 -1.58 1.53 -14.36
CA VAL A 105 -2.29 1.31 -13.09
C VAL A 105 -3.45 2.28 -12.96
N ARG A 106 -3.21 3.58 -13.15
CA ARG A 106 -4.24 4.62 -13.08
C ARG A 106 -5.38 4.38 -14.08
N SER A 107 -5.04 3.96 -15.31
CA SER A 107 -6.02 3.64 -16.36
C SER A 107 -6.88 2.42 -16.01
N SER A 108 -6.28 1.38 -15.42
CA SER A 108 -7.00 0.21 -14.94
C SER A 108 -7.98 0.59 -13.82
N ILE A 109 -7.53 1.29 -12.78
CA ILE A 109 -8.38 1.72 -11.67
C ILE A 109 -9.52 2.61 -12.16
N ALA A 110 -9.23 3.59 -13.03
CA ALA A 110 -10.24 4.49 -13.58
C ALA A 110 -11.34 3.74 -14.33
N ARG A 111 -10.97 2.71 -15.11
CA ARG A 111 -11.93 1.84 -15.80
C ARG A 111 -12.83 1.08 -14.81
N HIS A 112 -12.27 0.48 -13.78
CA HIS A 112 -13.02 -0.25 -12.75
C HIS A 112 -13.95 0.64 -11.93
N LEU A 113 -13.53 1.89 -11.65
CA LEU A 113 -14.34 2.87 -10.92
C LEU A 113 -15.34 3.66 -11.81
N GLY A 114 -15.30 3.47 -13.12
CA GLY A 114 -16.12 4.26 -14.06
C GLY A 114 -15.75 5.76 -14.10
N VAL A 115 -14.48 6.10 -13.80
CA VAL A 115 -13.99 7.48 -13.77
C VAL A 115 -13.38 7.84 -15.12
N ASP A 116 -13.89 8.90 -15.76
CA ASP A 116 -13.27 9.43 -16.97
C ASP A 116 -11.98 10.20 -16.62
N ILE A 117 -10.86 9.74 -17.19
CA ILE A 117 -9.55 10.39 -17.05
C ILE A 117 -9.01 10.96 -18.38
N GLY A 118 -9.82 10.94 -19.43
CA GLY A 118 -9.41 11.33 -20.78
C GLY A 118 -8.58 10.24 -21.46
N ALA A 119 -7.29 10.51 -21.73
CA ALA A 119 -6.41 9.53 -22.36
C ALA A 119 -6.10 8.35 -21.41
N VAL A 120 -6.25 7.12 -21.92
CA VAL A 120 -5.96 5.88 -21.20
C VAL A 120 -4.70 5.22 -21.75
N ALA A 121 -3.84 4.73 -20.84
CA ALA A 121 -2.69 3.94 -21.20
C ALA A 121 -3.07 2.45 -21.38
N PRO A 122 -2.32 1.69 -22.21
CA PRO A 122 -2.49 0.24 -22.29
C PRO A 122 -2.29 -0.42 -20.92
N VAL A 123 -3.12 -1.42 -20.64
CA VAL A 123 -3.09 -2.18 -19.39
C VAL A 123 -2.86 -3.66 -19.74
N ASP A 124 -1.84 -4.26 -19.14
CA ASP A 124 -1.63 -5.70 -19.23
C ASP A 124 -2.39 -6.46 -18.14
N ARG A 125 -2.53 -7.78 -18.30
CA ARG A 125 -3.29 -8.63 -17.38
C ARG A 125 -2.69 -8.68 -15.97
N HIS A 126 -1.38 -8.53 -15.85
CA HIS A 126 -0.72 -8.56 -14.56
C HIS A 126 -1.05 -7.29 -13.74
N ILE A 127 -0.95 -6.11 -14.37
CA ILE A 127 -1.35 -4.86 -13.73
C ILE A 127 -2.82 -4.90 -13.34
N ASP A 128 -3.68 -5.37 -14.24
CA ASP A 128 -5.12 -5.47 -13.98
C ASP A 128 -5.41 -6.40 -12.79
N GLY A 129 -4.70 -7.53 -12.68
CA GLY A 129 -4.87 -8.46 -11.58
C GLY A 129 -4.46 -7.89 -10.21
N VAL A 130 -3.37 -7.08 -10.14
CA VAL A 130 -3.03 -6.39 -8.89
C VAL A 130 -4.10 -5.38 -8.52
N VAL A 131 -4.63 -4.64 -9.50
CA VAL A 131 -5.72 -3.68 -9.32
C VAL A 131 -6.99 -4.38 -8.83
N GLU A 132 -7.39 -5.49 -9.46
CA GLU A 132 -8.55 -6.28 -9.06
C GLU A 132 -8.48 -6.73 -7.61
N MET A 133 -7.34 -7.27 -7.17
CA MET A 133 -7.13 -7.68 -5.78
C MET A 133 -7.31 -6.52 -4.79
N VAL A 134 -6.67 -5.37 -5.06
CA VAL A 134 -6.74 -4.19 -4.17
C VAL A 134 -8.15 -3.61 -4.13
N LEU A 135 -8.83 -3.54 -5.27
CA LEU A 135 -10.21 -3.06 -5.36
C LEU A 135 -11.17 -4.01 -4.66
N ASP A 136 -11.04 -5.32 -4.86
CA ASP A 136 -11.89 -6.31 -4.20
C ASP A 136 -11.76 -6.21 -2.67
N ALA A 137 -10.55 -6.11 -2.13
CA ALA A 137 -10.33 -5.92 -0.70
C ALA A 137 -11.00 -4.66 -0.15
N ALA A 138 -11.01 -3.56 -0.92
CA ALA A 138 -11.58 -2.28 -0.50
C ALA A 138 -13.09 -2.22 -0.68
N THR A 139 -13.63 -2.66 -1.85
CA THR A 139 -15.03 -2.45 -2.23
C THR A 139 -15.96 -3.56 -1.76
N HIS A 140 -15.48 -4.81 -1.73
CA HIS A 140 -16.22 -5.97 -1.24
C HIS A 140 -15.84 -6.33 0.20
N ASN A 141 -15.56 -5.32 1.02
CA ASN A 141 -15.07 -5.50 2.39
C ASN A 141 -16.08 -6.18 3.32
N ALA A 142 -17.39 -6.07 3.06
CA ALA A 142 -18.45 -6.72 3.83
C ALA A 142 -18.53 -8.23 3.56
N GLU A 143 -18.03 -8.70 2.44
CA GLU A 143 -18.05 -10.11 2.08
C GLU A 143 -17.08 -10.92 2.94
N PRO A 144 -17.41 -12.19 3.25
CA PRO A 144 -16.50 -13.06 4.00
C PRO A 144 -15.15 -13.24 3.29
N LEU A 145 -14.10 -13.38 4.08
CA LEU A 145 -12.80 -13.83 3.58
C LEU A 145 -12.82 -15.36 3.53
N THR A 146 -12.60 -15.94 2.33
CA THR A 146 -12.63 -17.40 2.09
C THR A 146 -11.40 -17.84 1.33
N SER A 147 -11.17 -19.16 1.25
CA SER A 147 -10.12 -19.74 0.42
C SER A 147 -10.29 -19.40 -1.05
N GLU A 148 -11.52 -19.48 -1.57
CA GLU A 148 -11.85 -19.18 -2.96
C GLU A 148 -11.51 -17.73 -3.30
N ARG A 149 -11.80 -16.79 -2.40
CA ARG A 149 -11.46 -15.38 -2.58
C ARG A 149 -9.96 -15.15 -2.62
N LEU A 150 -9.22 -15.75 -1.69
CA LEU A 150 -7.75 -15.68 -1.70
C LEU A 150 -7.13 -16.36 -2.92
N PHE A 151 -7.70 -17.47 -3.37
CA PHE A 151 -7.28 -18.15 -4.61
C PHE A 151 -7.54 -17.27 -5.83
N GLY A 152 -8.67 -16.57 -5.87
CA GLY A 152 -8.97 -15.58 -6.91
C GLY A 152 -7.93 -14.45 -6.95
N TRP A 153 -7.59 -13.87 -5.80
CA TRP A 153 -6.54 -12.85 -5.71
C TRP A 153 -5.18 -13.38 -6.17
N HIS A 154 -4.84 -14.62 -5.78
CA HIS A 154 -3.58 -15.23 -6.19
C HIS A 154 -3.54 -15.52 -7.70
N GLN A 155 -4.65 -15.97 -8.29
CA GLN A 155 -4.79 -16.14 -9.73
C GLN A 155 -4.66 -14.83 -10.51
N ALA A 156 -5.26 -13.76 -9.98
CA ALA A 156 -5.15 -12.42 -10.55
C ALA A 156 -3.70 -11.90 -10.54
N LEU A 157 -2.95 -12.15 -9.45
CA LEU A 157 -1.53 -11.77 -9.34
C LEU A 157 -0.63 -12.54 -10.32
N PHE A 158 -0.97 -13.80 -10.64
CA PHE A 158 -0.13 -14.69 -11.44
C PHE A 158 -0.91 -15.34 -12.58
N PRO A 159 -1.45 -14.54 -13.53
CA PRO A 159 -2.35 -15.04 -14.59
C PRO A 159 -1.70 -16.07 -15.52
N ASN A 160 -0.37 -16.09 -15.58
CA ASN A 160 0.39 -17.01 -16.42
C ASN A 160 0.97 -18.21 -15.64
N GLY A 161 0.75 -18.30 -14.32
CA GLY A 161 1.30 -19.35 -13.47
C GLY A 161 2.80 -19.25 -13.21
N TYR A 162 3.39 -18.04 -13.37
CA TYR A 162 4.80 -17.80 -13.16
C TYR A 162 5.04 -16.63 -12.20
N SER A 163 6.05 -16.78 -11.34
CA SER A 163 6.67 -15.70 -10.60
C SER A 163 8.10 -15.52 -11.13
N GLY A 164 8.34 -14.40 -11.83
CA GLY A 164 9.56 -14.23 -12.61
C GLY A 164 9.74 -15.36 -13.62
N MET A 165 10.84 -16.14 -13.48
CA MET A 165 11.11 -17.31 -14.32
C MET A 165 10.67 -18.65 -13.71
N SER A 166 10.15 -18.65 -12.50
CA SER A 166 9.77 -19.85 -11.77
C SER A 166 8.29 -20.15 -11.94
N ARG A 167 7.96 -21.38 -12.30
CA ARG A 167 6.57 -21.84 -12.28
C ARG A 167 6.13 -22.01 -10.83
N ILE A 168 4.94 -21.55 -10.50
CA ILE A 168 4.34 -21.64 -9.16
C ILE A 168 2.97 -22.31 -9.23
N SER A 169 2.52 -22.83 -8.09
CA SER A 169 1.15 -23.33 -7.91
C SER A 169 0.22 -22.13 -7.72
N VAL A 170 -0.75 -21.95 -8.62
CA VAL A 170 -1.65 -20.79 -8.59
C VAL A 170 -3.05 -21.19 -8.18
N GLY A 171 -3.71 -20.41 -7.34
CA GLY A 171 -5.08 -20.66 -6.89
C GLY A 171 -5.22 -21.86 -5.97
N GLN A 172 -4.19 -22.21 -5.25
CA GLN A 172 -4.16 -23.27 -4.23
C GLN A 172 -3.06 -22.97 -3.19
N TRP A 173 -3.15 -23.64 -2.05
CA TRP A 173 -2.08 -23.56 -1.05
C TRP A 173 -0.79 -24.19 -1.57
N ARG A 174 0.35 -23.63 -1.14
CA ARG A 174 1.66 -24.21 -1.47
C ARG A 174 1.82 -25.64 -0.95
N LEU A 175 2.75 -26.36 -1.56
CA LEU A 175 3.23 -27.66 -1.10
C LEU A 175 4.71 -27.53 -0.71
N ASP A 176 5.19 -28.41 0.19
CA ASP A 176 6.60 -28.42 0.63
C ASP A 176 7.47 -29.41 -0.19
N GLU A 177 7.10 -29.70 -1.43
CA GLU A 177 7.81 -30.65 -2.31
C GLU A 177 9.29 -30.27 -2.51
N SER A 178 9.63 -29.01 -2.43
CA SER A 178 10.98 -28.48 -2.59
C SER A 178 11.62 -28.00 -1.27
N GLY A 179 11.09 -28.44 -0.12
CA GLY A 179 11.54 -28.05 1.20
C GLY A 179 10.67 -26.96 1.86
N PRO A 180 11.01 -26.56 3.09
CA PRO A 180 10.22 -25.61 3.86
C PRO A 180 10.16 -24.23 3.20
N MET A 181 9.04 -23.55 3.37
CA MET A 181 8.86 -22.16 2.93
C MET A 181 9.67 -21.23 3.84
N GLN A 182 10.63 -20.52 3.24
CA GLN A 182 11.52 -19.61 3.96
C GLN A 182 11.56 -18.23 3.34
N VAL A 183 11.57 -17.21 4.19
CA VAL A 183 11.86 -15.82 3.80
C VAL A 183 13.37 -15.63 3.91
N VAL A 184 14.03 -15.40 2.81
CA VAL A 184 15.49 -15.33 2.75
C VAL A 184 15.98 -14.03 2.07
N SER A 185 17.18 -13.58 2.45
CA SER A 185 17.91 -12.52 1.78
C SER A 185 19.36 -12.91 1.49
N GLY A 186 20.01 -12.17 0.60
CA GLY A 186 21.41 -12.38 0.23
C GLY A 186 21.61 -13.22 -1.03
N PRO A 187 22.83 -13.26 -1.56
CA PRO A 187 23.16 -14.00 -2.79
C PRO A 187 23.16 -15.52 -2.56
N PRO A 188 23.02 -16.34 -3.63
CA PRO A 188 23.19 -17.77 -3.54
C PRO A 188 24.51 -18.15 -2.81
N GLY A 189 24.44 -19.05 -1.82
CA GLY A 189 25.59 -19.49 -1.02
C GLY A 189 25.88 -18.65 0.24
N ARG A 190 25.24 -17.46 0.40
CA ARG A 190 25.31 -16.62 1.62
C ARG A 190 23.92 -16.13 2.02
N ARG A 191 22.93 -17.01 1.96
CA ARG A 191 21.55 -16.67 2.32
C ARG A 191 21.40 -16.57 3.83
N LYS A 192 20.74 -15.49 4.27
CA LYS A 192 20.23 -15.34 5.64
C LYS A 192 18.76 -15.73 5.64
N ILE A 193 18.38 -16.69 6.49
CA ILE A 193 16.97 -17.04 6.72
C ILE A 193 16.44 -16.06 7.77
N HIS A 194 15.42 -15.31 7.40
CA HIS A 194 14.72 -14.39 8.27
C HIS A 194 13.57 -15.07 9.00
N PHE A 195 12.84 -15.92 8.29
CA PHE A 195 11.66 -16.60 8.81
C PHE A 195 11.46 -17.93 8.09
N GLU A 196 10.92 -18.92 8.79
CA GLU A 196 10.43 -20.17 8.24
C GLU A 196 8.96 -20.32 8.60
N ALA A 197 8.11 -20.47 7.58
CA ALA A 197 6.68 -20.60 7.75
C ALA A 197 6.29 -22.00 8.24
N PRO A 198 5.05 -22.18 8.78
CA PRO A 198 4.54 -23.50 9.13
C PRO A 198 4.63 -24.49 7.97
N PRO A 199 4.81 -25.80 8.22
CA PRO A 199 4.74 -26.82 7.17
C PRO A 199 3.43 -26.72 6.36
N ALA A 200 3.50 -26.97 5.06
CA ALA A 200 2.33 -26.91 4.17
C ALA A 200 1.20 -27.85 4.64
N SER A 201 1.52 -28.95 5.29
CA SER A 201 0.53 -29.88 5.87
C SER A 201 -0.34 -29.25 6.97
N TYR A 202 0.09 -28.13 7.57
CA TYR A 202 -0.69 -27.43 8.60
C TYR A 202 -1.65 -26.39 7.98
N LEU A 203 -1.41 -25.96 6.74
CA LEU A 203 -2.15 -24.86 6.11
C LEU A 203 -3.66 -25.10 6.07
N PRO A 204 -4.21 -26.28 5.74
CA PRO A 204 -5.65 -26.46 5.71
C PRO A 204 -6.31 -26.11 7.06
N ASP A 205 -5.79 -26.62 8.17
CA ASP A 205 -6.34 -26.40 9.50
C ASP A 205 -6.07 -24.96 9.98
N GLU A 206 -4.89 -24.41 9.70
CA GLU A 206 -4.54 -23.04 10.02
C GLU A 206 -5.43 -22.03 9.29
N MET A 207 -5.70 -22.25 8.01
CA MET A 207 -6.56 -21.37 7.22
C MET A 207 -8.02 -21.46 7.65
N ILE A 208 -8.51 -22.63 8.06
CA ILE A 208 -9.85 -22.76 8.67
C ILE A 208 -9.94 -21.90 9.94
N ARG A 209 -8.95 -22.00 10.84
CA ARG A 209 -8.89 -21.16 12.06
C ARG A 209 -8.81 -19.67 11.74
N PHE A 210 -7.95 -19.32 10.76
CA PHE A 210 -7.80 -17.94 10.30
C PHE A 210 -9.14 -17.37 9.77
N PHE A 211 -9.84 -18.09 8.89
CA PHE A 211 -11.11 -17.65 8.34
C PHE A 211 -12.23 -17.57 9.40
N ALA A 212 -12.30 -18.53 10.32
CA ALA A 212 -13.26 -18.48 11.42
C ALA A 212 -13.06 -17.20 12.25
N TRP A 213 -11.83 -16.87 12.62
CA TRP A 213 -11.51 -15.64 13.33
C TRP A 213 -11.71 -14.38 12.47
N ALA A 214 -11.31 -14.41 11.21
CA ALA A 214 -11.38 -13.26 10.28
C ALA A 214 -12.83 -12.82 10.05
N ASN A 215 -13.77 -13.78 9.95
CA ASN A 215 -15.16 -13.53 9.68
C ASN A 215 -16.04 -13.41 10.95
N ASP A 216 -15.45 -13.61 12.13
CA ASP A 216 -16.14 -13.37 13.39
C ASP A 216 -16.30 -11.86 13.64
N GLU A 217 -17.51 -11.43 13.99
CA GLU A 217 -17.84 -10.03 14.32
C GLU A 217 -17.42 -9.62 15.75
N GLY A 218 -16.57 -10.45 16.41
CA GLY A 218 -16.18 -10.32 17.80
C GLY A 218 -15.75 -8.92 18.25
N SER A 219 -15.51 -8.77 19.56
CA SER A 219 -15.32 -7.49 20.27
C SER A 219 -13.99 -6.76 20.01
N GLN A 220 -13.13 -7.28 19.14
CA GLN A 220 -11.83 -6.63 18.87
C GLN A 220 -11.99 -5.36 18.03
N PRO A 221 -11.31 -4.25 18.38
CA PRO A 221 -11.30 -3.06 17.52
C PRO A 221 -10.82 -3.42 16.11
N LEU A 222 -11.54 -3.00 15.07
CA LEU A 222 -11.23 -3.37 13.68
C LEU A 222 -9.83 -2.94 13.23
N LEU A 223 -9.31 -1.82 13.76
CA LEU A 223 -7.94 -1.39 13.48
C LEU A 223 -6.88 -2.35 14.04
N ILE A 224 -7.14 -2.90 15.22
CA ILE A 224 -6.31 -3.97 15.82
C ILE A 224 -6.44 -5.24 14.98
N LYS A 225 -7.68 -5.61 14.61
CA LYS A 225 -7.97 -6.79 13.79
C LYS A 225 -7.25 -6.72 12.44
N ALA A 226 -7.16 -5.53 11.82
CA ALA A 226 -6.40 -5.31 10.58
C ALA A 226 -4.91 -5.65 10.74
N GLY A 227 -4.27 -5.16 11.81
CA GLY A 227 -2.87 -5.46 12.10
C GLY A 227 -2.63 -6.94 12.41
N LEU A 228 -3.53 -7.59 13.15
CA LEU A 228 -3.46 -9.02 13.45
C LEU A 228 -3.67 -9.88 12.20
N ALA A 229 -4.65 -9.54 11.36
CA ALA A 229 -4.93 -10.26 10.11
C ALA A 229 -3.73 -10.25 9.17
N HIS A 230 -3.10 -9.08 9.02
CA HIS A 230 -1.88 -8.93 8.25
C HIS A 230 -0.75 -9.82 8.79
N LEU A 231 -0.46 -9.73 10.11
CA LEU A 231 0.59 -10.51 10.75
C LEU A 231 0.34 -12.02 10.64
N TRP A 232 -0.88 -12.44 10.91
CA TRP A 232 -1.24 -13.85 10.88
C TRP A 232 -1.08 -14.42 9.48
N PHE A 233 -1.65 -13.75 8.47
CA PHE A 233 -1.54 -14.20 7.08
C PHE A 233 -0.09 -14.27 6.59
N VAL A 234 0.71 -13.22 6.85
CA VAL A 234 2.12 -13.21 6.42
C VAL A 234 2.96 -14.23 7.19
N THR A 235 2.53 -14.66 8.38
CA THR A 235 3.19 -15.72 9.15
C THR A 235 2.84 -17.10 8.60
N LEU A 236 1.59 -17.35 8.21
CA LEU A 236 1.21 -18.61 7.56
C LEU A 236 1.87 -18.79 6.20
N HIS A 237 2.06 -17.72 5.46
CA HIS A 237 2.74 -17.72 4.15
C HIS A 237 2.17 -18.80 3.21
N PRO A 238 0.84 -18.80 2.94
CA PRO A 238 0.15 -19.96 2.40
C PRO A 238 0.38 -20.23 0.91
N PHE A 239 1.03 -19.32 0.17
CA PHE A 239 1.27 -19.43 -1.26
C PHE A 239 2.78 -19.59 -1.58
N ASP A 240 3.07 -20.05 -2.81
CA ASP A 240 4.46 -20.14 -3.30
C ASP A 240 5.10 -18.75 -3.46
N ASP A 241 4.31 -17.73 -3.82
CA ASP A 241 4.69 -16.32 -3.91
C ASP A 241 3.45 -15.41 -3.74
N GLY A 242 3.64 -14.08 -3.69
CA GLY A 242 2.55 -13.11 -3.55
C GLY A 242 2.02 -12.92 -2.14
N ASN A 243 2.56 -13.65 -1.15
CA ASN A 243 2.08 -13.60 0.24
C ASN A 243 2.12 -12.18 0.83
N GLY A 244 3.15 -11.40 0.52
CA GLY A 244 3.26 -10.03 1.00
C GLY A 244 2.17 -9.12 0.44
N ARG A 245 1.89 -9.19 -0.87
CA ARG A 245 0.81 -8.41 -1.53
C ARG A 245 -0.55 -8.80 -0.98
N ILE A 246 -0.82 -10.09 -0.85
CA ILE A 246 -2.08 -10.60 -0.31
C ILE A 246 -2.22 -10.26 1.18
N ALA A 247 -1.15 -10.34 2.00
CA ALA A 247 -1.20 -9.93 3.41
C ALA A 247 -1.59 -8.46 3.58
N ARG A 248 -1.06 -7.57 2.72
CA ARG A 248 -1.44 -6.15 2.70
C ARG A 248 -2.90 -5.99 2.28
N ALA A 249 -3.35 -6.69 1.24
CA ALA A 249 -4.76 -6.67 0.82
C ALA A 249 -5.70 -7.20 1.92
N VAL A 250 -5.31 -8.25 2.66
CA VAL A 250 -6.04 -8.72 3.84
C VAL A 250 -6.11 -7.64 4.92
N GLY A 251 -5.00 -6.97 5.25
CA GLY A 251 -4.99 -5.84 6.17
C GLY A 251 -5.93 -4.72 5.70
N ASP A 252 -5.87 -4.38 4.41
CA ASP A 252 -6.70 -3.34 3.79
C ASP A 252 -8.19 -3.67 3.81
N LEU A 253 -8.57 -4.94 3.66
CA LEU A 253 -9.96 -5.38 3.81
C LEU A 253 -10.51 -5.05 5.21
N PHE A 254 -9.73 -5.31 6.27
CA PHE A 254 -10.16 -4.98 7.63
C PHE A 254 -10.13 -3.47 7.91
N LEU A 255 -9.20 -2.73 7.32
CA LEU A 255 -9.21 -1.26 7.38
C LEU A 255 -10.44 -0.70 6.64
N ALA A 256 -10.83 -1.26 5.50
CA ALA A 256 -12.05 -0.86 4.79
C ALA A 256 -13.32 -1.19 5.60
N ARG A 257 -13.35 -2.30 6.34
CA ARG A 257 -14.42 -2.59 7.33
C ARG A 257 -14.46 -1.54 8.44
N ALA A 258 -13.28 -1.10 8.93
CA ALA A 258 -13.20 -0.05 9.94
C ALA A 258 -13.64 1.33 9.42
N ASP A 259 -13.38 1.62 8.14
CA ASP A 259 -13.82 2.84 7.46
C ASP A 259 -15.35 2.86 7.25
N GLY A 260 -16.00 1.69 7.12
CA GLY A 260 -17.44 1.58 6.85
C GLY A 260 -17.86 2.12 5.49
N VAL A 261 -16.90 2.33 4.57
CA VAL A 261 -17.15 2.84 3.21
C VAL A 261 -16.43 1.98 2.18
N GLY A 262 -17.02 1.84 0.99
CA GLY A 262 -16.46 1.03 -0.11
C GLY A 262 -15.38 1.75 -0.93
N GLN A 263 -14.80 2.84 -0.43
CA GLN A 263 -13.75 3.61 -1.11
C GLN A 263 -12.57 3.82 -0.18
N ARG A 264 -11.36 3.70 -0.73
CA ARG A 264 -10.10 3.95 0.00
C ARG A 264 -9.57 5.35 -0.29
N PHE A 265 -9.09 6.01 0.77
CA PHE A 265 -8.58 7.38 0.70
C PHE A 265 -7.22 7.56 1.36
N TYR A 266 -6.59 6.49 1.82
CA TYR A 266 -5.22 6.43 2.34
C TYR A 266 -4.57 5.11 1.94
N SER A 267 -3.26 5.12 1.76
CA SER A 267 -2.47 3.94 1.37
C SER A 267 -1.51 3.55 2.49
N LEU A 268 -1.78 2.42 3.13
CA LEU A 268 -0.86 1.83 4.08
C LEU A 268 0.37 1.28 3.36
N SER A 269 0.21 0.71 2.15
CA SER A 269 1.32 0.20 1.35
C SER A 269 2.31 1.30 0.98
N ALA A 270 1.84 2.53 0.70
CA ALA A 270 2.73 3.67 0.46
C ALA A 270 3.57 4.02 1.69
N GLN A 271 2.98 3.95 2.88
CA GLN A 271 3.72 4.19 4.12
C GLN A 271 4.68 3.06 4.45
N ILE A 272 4.27 1.80 4.28
CA ILE A 272 5.14 0.61 4.42
C ILE A 272 6.35 0.73 3.49
N GLN A 273 6.17 1.16 2.25
CA GLN A 273 7.27 1.33 1.29
C GLN A 273 8.28 2.39 1.75
N LYS A 274 7.82 3.50 2.35
CA LYS A 274 8.70 4.53 2.93
C LYS A 274 9.50 3.99 4.12
N GLU A 275 8.90 3.11 4.90
CA GLU A 275 9.46 2.51 6.12
C GLU A 275 9.82 1.04 5.92
N ARG A 276 10.15 0.64 4.68
CA ARG A 276 10.29 -0.77 4.30
C ARG A 276 11.25 -1.56 5.19
N LYS A 277 12.35 -0.93 5.60
CA LYS A 277 13.32 -1.58 6.49
C LYS A 277 12.70 -1.86 7.86
N ASP A 278 12.04 -0.88 8.46
CA ASP A 278 11.45 -0.99 9.79
C ASP A 278 10.29 -2.02 9.79
N TYR A 279 9.53 -2.07 8.69
CA TYR A 279 8.50 -3.08 8.45
C TYR A 279 9.06 -4.51 8.53
N TYR A 280 10.12 -4.81 7.79
CA TYR A 280 10.71 -6.14 7.82
C TYR A 280 11.41 -6.44 9.15
N ASP A 281 12.05 -5.45 9.76
CA ASP A 281 12.71 -5.62 11.06
C ASP A 281 11.69 -5.93 12.17
N VAL A 282 10.52 -5.27 12.19
CA VAL A 282 9.47 -5.54 13.17
C VAL A 282 8.79 -6.88 12.90
N LEU A 283 8.54 -7.24 11.64
CA LEU A 283 8.00 -8.56 11.27
C LEU A 283 8.94 -9.68 11.73
N GLU A 284 10.23 -9.65 11.36
CA GLU A 284 11.20 -10.68 11.73
C GLU A 284 11.27 -10.84 13.25
N ARG A 285 11.32 -9.71 13.98
CA ARG A 285 11.37 -9.73 15.46
C ARG A 285 10.11 -10.31 16.08
N THR A 286 8.93 -9.97 15.56
CA THR A 286 7.66 -10.49 16.05
C THR A 286 7.51 -11.97 15.74
N GLN A 287 7.84 -12.39 14.53
CA GLN A 287 7.75 -13.78 14.10
C GLN A 287 8.75 -14.71 14.80
N LYS A 288 9.83 -14.17 15.38
CA LYS A 288 10.80 -14.86 16.24
C LYS A 288 10.58 -14.63 17.73
N GLY A 289 9.53 -13.92 18.08
CA GLY A 289 9.19 -13.56 19.46
C GLY A 289 8.18 -14.51 20.10
N THR A 290 7.52 -13.95 21.10
CA THR A 290 6.39 -14.57 21.79
C THR A 290 5.07 -14.21 21.11
N LEU A 291 3.95 -14.70 21.68
CA LEU A 291 2.60 -14.30 21.24
C LEU A 291 2.21 -12.87 21.67
N ASP A 292 3.08 -12.15 22.39
CA ASP A 292 2.89 -10.71 22.63
C ASP A 292 3.25 -9.93 21.37
N VAL A 293 2.24 -9.39 20.73
CA VAL A 293 2.33 -8.64 19.46
C VAL A 293 2.14 -7.14 19.65
N THR A 294 2.26 -6.63 20.87
CA THR A 294 2.12 -5.20 21.20
C THR A 294 3.04 -4.33 20.34
N SER A 295 4.31 -4.71 20.19
CA SER A 295 5.27 -3.96 19.37
C SER A 295 4.92 -3.93 17.89
N TRP A 296 4.37 -5.02 17.34
CA TRP A 296 3.87 -5.07 15.97
C TRP A 296 2.68 -4.14 15.79
N LEU A 297 1.68 -4.23 16.66
CA LEU A 297 0.48 -3.39 16.60
C LEU A 297 0.81 -1.91 16.79
N TRP A 298 1.76 -1.59 17.66
CA TRP A 298 2.24 -0.22 17.83
C TRP A 298 2.85 0.32 16.54
N TRP A 299 3.71 -0.45 15.88
CA TRP A 299 4.28 -0.06 14.60
C TRP A 299 3.20 0.06 13.50
N PHE A 300 2.30 -0.94 13.41
CA PHE A 300 1.22 -0.97 12.41
C PHE A 300 0.28 0.25 12.54
N LEU A 301 -0.19 0.54 13.73
CA LEU A 301 -1.03 1.70 14.00
C LEU A 301 -0.27 3.02 13.77
N GLY A 302 1.01 3.10 14.10
CA GLY A 302 1.85 4.26 13.82
C GLY A 302 2.06 4.48 12.31
N ALA A 303 2.26 3.43 11.54
CA ALA A 303 2.31 3.50 10.08
C ALA A 303 0.96 3.96 9.50
N LEU A 304 -0.15 3.46 10.06
CA LEU A 304 -1.49 3.88 9.67
C LEU A 304 -1.77 5.36 10.00
N GLU A 305 -1.34 5.86 11.17
CA GLU A 305 -1.42 7.28 11.53
C GLU A 305 -0.74 8.15 10.47
N ARG A 306 0.50 7.82 10.11
CA ARG A 306 1.25 8.56 9.07
C ARG A 306 0.65 8.43 7.67
N ALA A 307 0.02 7.28 7.35
CA ALA A 307 -0.71 7.13 6.10
C ALA A 307 -1.94 8.03 6.04
N LEU A 308 -2.68 8.16 7.13
CA LEU A 308 -3.80 9.09 7.27
C LEU A 308 -3.36 10.56 7.18
N ASP A 309 -2.26 10.95 7.80
CA ASP A 309 -1.69 12.31 7.68
C ASP A 309 -1.33 12.61 6.21
N SER A 310 -0.75 11.66 5.50
CA SER A 310 -0.45 11.79 4.07
C SER A 310 -1.73 11.97 3.24
N ALA A 311 -2.80 11.26 3.60
CA ALA A 311 -4.11 11.36 2.94
C ALA A 311 -4.78 12.72 3.18
N HIS A 312 -4.72 13.27 4.40
CA HIS A 312 -5.19 14.63 4.69
C HIS A 312 -4.48 15.65 3.81
N ASN A 313 -3.15 15.57 3.68
CA ASN A 313 -2.38 16.45 2.81
C ASN A 313 -2.75 16.30 1.32
N THR A 314 -3.04 15.08 0.87
CA THR A 314 -3.48 14.82 -0.51
C THR A 314 -4.86 15.43 -0.76
N LEU A 315 -5.80 15.25 0.18
CA LEU A 315 -7.13 15.85 0.09
C LEU A 315 -7.06 17.39 0.08
N ASP A 316 -6.20 18.00 0.91
CA ASP A 316 -5.99 19.45 0.90
C ASP A 316 -5.55 19.96 -0.46
N LYS A 317 -4.59 19.28 -1.11
CA LYS A 317 -4.14 19.62 -2.45
C LYS A 317 -5.27 19.52 -3.49
N VAL A 318 -6.07 18.45 -3.43
CA VAL A 318 -7.23 18.27 -4.34
C VAL A 318 -8.24 19.39 -4.14
N LEU A 319 -8.56 19.73 -2.89
CA LEU A 319 -9.50 20.81 -2.58
C LEU A 319 -8.98 22.19 -3.01
N ILE A 320 -7.71 22.50 -2.76
CA ILE A 320 -7.07 23.75 -3.22
C ILE A 320 -7.12 23.85 -4.73
N LYS A 321 -6.76 22.78 -5.43
CA LYS A 321 -6.78 22.74 -6.90
C LYS A 321 -8.17 22.95 -7.46
N THR A 322 -9.17 22.33 -6.87
CA THR A 322 -10.57 22.47 -7.29
C THR A 322 -11.08 23.88 -7.05
N ARG A 323 -10.87 24.45 -5.84
CA ARG A 323 -11.29 25.81 -5.51
C ARG A 323 -10.62 26.83 -6.44
N PHE A 324 -9.34 26.62 -6.72
CA PHE A 324 -8.61 27.45 -7.67
C PHE A 324 -9.30 27.45 -9.03
N TRP A 325 -9.56 26.28 -9.62
CA TRP A 325 -10.18 26.19 -10.92
C TRP A 325 -11.64 26.65 -10.95
N GLN A 326 -12.38 26.49 -9.86
CA GLN A 326 -13.72 27.07 -9.72
C GLN A 326 -13.67 28.61 -9.75
N GLN A 327 -12.71 29.21 -9.03
CA GLN A 327 -12.53 30.67 -9.01
C GLN A 327 -12.17 31.20 -10.39
N TRP A 328 -11.44 30.47 -11.18
CA TRP A 328 -10.97 30.86 -12.52
C TRP A 328 -11.80 30.26 -13.65
N ALA A 329 -12.95 29.64 -13.35
CA ALA A 329 -13.89 29.15 -14.36
C ALA A 329 -14.37 30.31 -15.26
N GLY A 330 -14.25 30.14 -16.55
CA GLY A 330 -14.63 31.20 -17.52
C GLY A 330 -13.54 32.24 -17.81
N THR A 331 -12.40 32.23 -17.13
CA THR A 331 -11.25 33.08 -17.50
C THR A 331 -10.49 32.45 -18.67
N PRO A 332 -10.28 33.19 -19.78
CA PRO A 332 -9.57 32.65 -20.94
C PRO A 332 -8.07 32.52 -20.62
N LEU A 333 -7.64 31.31 -20.34
CA LEU A 333 -6.23 30.91 -20.11
C LEU A 333 -5.74 30.08 -21.29
N ASN A 334 -4.52 30.34 -21.77
CA ASN A 334 -3.93 29.48 -22.78
C ASN A 334 -3.41 28.18 -22.18
N GLU A 335 -3.17 27.15 -23.03
CA GLU A 335 -2.73 25.81 -22.58
C GLU A 335 -1.45 25.84 -21.73
N ARG A 336 -0.48 26.71 -22.04
CA ARG A 336 0.75 26.86 -21.27
C ARG A 336 0.46 27.41 -19.87
N GLN A 337 -0.43 28.39 -19.76
CA GLN A 337 -0.86 28.94 -18.46
C GLN A 337 -1.58 27.91 -17.62
N VAL A 338 -2.50 27.13 -18.22
CA VAL A 338 -3.16 26.00 -17.54
C VAL A 338 -2.15 24.98 -17.06
N LYS A 339 -1.17 24.61 -17.90
CA LYS A 339 -0.08 23.70 -17.54
C LYS A 339 0.77 24.24 -16.39
N LEU A 340 1.13 25.53 -16.38
CA LEU A 340 1.89 26.16 -15.32
C LEU A 340 1.13 26.11 -13.99
N ILE A 341 -0.11 26.56 -14.01
CA ILE A 341 -0.97 26.59 -12.83
C ILE A 341 -1.12 25.18 -12.23
N ASN A 342 -1.43 24.18 -13.07
CA ASN A 342 -1.50 22.79 -12.60
C ASN A 342 -0.18 22.34 -11.98
N ARG A 343 0.96 22.66 -12.59
CA ARG A 343 2.29 22.29 -12.05
C ARG A 343 2.55 22.95 -10.68
N LEU A 344 2.09 24.18 -10.48
CA LEU A 344 2.20 24.87 -9.19
C LEU A 344 1.25 24.28 -8.14
N LEU A 345 0.03 23.91 -8.53
CA LEU A 345 -0.98 23.30 -7.65
C LEU A 345 -0.59 21.87 -7.23
N ASP A 346 0.05 21.12 -8.12
CA ASP A 346 0.52 19.75 -7.86
C ASP A 346 1.80 19.72 -6.97
N GLY A 347 2.39 20.87 -6.71
CA GLY A 347 3.63 21.06 -5.95
C GLY A 347 4.81 21.37 -6.87
N PHE A 348 5.47 22.47 -6.59
CA PHE A 348 6.62 22.94 -7.36
C PHE A 348 7.81 23.17 -6.43
N ASP A 349 8.89 22.42 -6.67
CA ASP A 349 10.10 22.55 -5.86
C ASP A 349 10.85 23.84 -6.13
N GLY A 350 10.99 24.65 -5.09
CA GLY A 350 11.69 25.91 -5.13
C GLY A 350 10.88 27.04 -5.79
N LYS A 351 11.54 28.16 -6.11
CA LYS A 351 10.89 29.34 -6.68
C LYS A 351 10.61 29.14 -8.18
N LEU A 352 9.40 29.44 -8.61
CA LEU A 352 9.11 29.62 -10.04
C LEU A 352 9.74 30.94 -10.52
N THR A 353 10.56 30.87 -11.58
CA THR A 353 11.10 32.03 -12.29
C THR A 353 10.68 31.99 -13.75
N SER A 354 10.78 33.11 -14.48
CA SER A 354 10.49 33.14 -15.90
C SER A 354 11.35 32.17 -16.73
N SER A 355 12.62 32.00 -16.36
CA SER A 355 13.51 31.03 -17.03
C SER A 355 13.10 29.57 -16.78
N LYS A 356 12.72 29.23 -15.54
CA LYS A 356 12.18 27.89 -15.24
C LYS A 356 10.87 27.64 -15.99
N TRP A 357 10.02 28.65 -16.07
CA TRP A 357 8.78 28.53 -16.83
C TRP A 357 9.04 28.31 -18.30
N ALA A 358 9.94 29.11 -18.93
CA ALA A 358 10.33 28.94 -20.33
C ALA A 358 10.80 27.51 -20.63
N ALA A 359 11.62 26.94 -19.74
CA ALA A 359 12.11 25.56 -19.86
C ALA A 359 10.96 24.51 -19.77
N ILE A 360 10.06 24.66 -18.78
CA ILE A 360 8.91 23.75 -18.57
C ILE A 360 7.88 23.81 -19.71
N ALA A 361 7.60 25.03 -20.16
CA ALA A 361 6.65 25.28 -21.24
C ALA A 361 7.24 25.07 -22.65
N LYS A 362 8.57 24.85 -22.74
CA LYS A 362 9.32 24.75 -24.00
C LYS A 362 9.02 25.94 -24.93
N CYS A 363 9.13 27.16 -24.39
CA CYS A 363 8.90 28.39 -25.12
C CYS A 363 10.03 29.38 -24.90
N SER A 364 10.03 30.52 -25.67
CA SER A 364 11.00 31.60 -25.49
C SER A 364 10.84 32.31 -24.15
N SER A 365 11.89 32.93 -23.63
CA SER A 365 11.87 33.72 -22.41
C SER A 365 10.82 34.84 -22.46
N ASP A 366 10.65 35.48 -23.63
CA ASP A 366 9.67 36.54 -23.81
C ASP A 366 8.23 36.02 -23.75
N THR A 367 7.98 34.84 -24.33
CA THR A 367 6.68 34.15 -24.23
C THR A 367 6.37 33.77 -22.79
N ALA A 368 7.35 33.21 -22.07
CA ALA A 368 7.20 32.87 -20.67
C ALA A 368 6.92 34.09 -19.78
N LEU A 369 7.61 35.21 -20.04
CA LEU A 369 7.39 36.44 -19.30
C LEU A 369 5.99 37.03 -19.60
N ARG A 370 5.52 36.95 -20.85
CA ARG A 370 4.18 37.39 -21.23
C ARG A 370 3.10 36.56 -20.55
N ASP A 371 3.23 35.23 -20.55
CA ASP A 371 2.29 34.33 -19.86
C ASP A 371 2.21 34.66 -18.36
N ILE A 372 3.36 34.89 -17.69
CA ILE A 372 3.45 35.24 -16.27
C ILE A 372 2.83 36.62 -16.01
N THR A 373 3.14 37.63 -16.85
CA THR A 373 2.62 39.00 -16.70
C THR A 373 1.10 38.97 -16.76
N GLN A 374 0.53 38.30 -17.75
CA GLN A 374 -0.93 38.16 -17.86
C GLN A 374 -1.56 37.48 -16.61
N LEU A 375 -0.91 36.44 -16.06
CA LEU A 375 -1.39 35.78 -14.84
C LEU A 375 -1.27 36.68 -13.59
N LEU A 376 -0.28 37.57 -13.54
CA LEU A 376 -0.15 38.58 -12.50
C LEU A 376 -1.26 39.64 -12.62
N GLU A 377 -1.53 40.15 -13.83
CA GLU A 377 -2.58 41.12 -14.10
C GLU A 377 -3.97 40.55 -13.75
N LEU A 378 -4.20 39.30 -14.07
CA LEU A 378 -5.40 38.56 -13.65
C LEU A 378 -5.48 38.32 -12.14
N GLY A 379 -4.36 38.43 -11.41
CA GLY A 379 -4.29 38.11 -9.98
C GLY A 379 -4.24 36.62 -9.68
N ALA A 380 -3.97 35.75 -10.67
CA ALA A 380 -3.80 34.32 -10.48
C ALA A 380 -2.41 33.96 -9.90
N LEU A 381 -1.42 34.81 -10.20
CA LEU A 381 -0.08 34.76 -9.61
C LEU A 381 0.19 36.03 -8.79
N LYS A 382 1.10 35.92 -7.85
CA LYS A 382 1.72 37.04 -7.15
C LYS A 382 3.23 36.88 -7.13
N LYS A 383 3.96 38.00 -6.99
CA LYS A 383 5.42 37.98 -6.80
C LYS A 383 5.76 37.54 -5.38
N THR A 384 6.76 36.68 -5.23
CA THR A 384 7.31 36.36 -3.91
C THR A 384 8.13 37.54 -3.38
N ALA A 385 8.25 37.66 -2.03
CA ALA A 385 9.10 38.65 -1.41
C ALA A 385 10.58 38.45 -1.82
N GLY A 386 11.14 39.36 -2.57
CA GLY A 386 12.50 39.34 -3.10
C GLY A 386 12.53 39.84 -4.53
N GLY A 387 13.15 40.99 -4.77
CA GLY A 387 13.24 41.63 -6.06
C GLY A 387 14.57 41.36 -6.79
N GLY A 388 14.64 41.71 -8.08
CA GLY A 388 15.82 41.62 -8.93
C GLY A 388 15.78 40.49 -9.95
N ARG A 389 16.94 40.10 -10.48
CA ARG A 389 17.09 39.07 -11.51
C ARG A 389 16.53 37.67 -11.11
N SER A 390 16.20 37.45 -9.83
CA SER A 390 15.65 36.21 -9.29
C SER A 390 14.22 36.36 -8.75
N THR A 391 13.40 37.25 -9.33
CA THR A 391 11.98 37.38 -8.96
C THR A 391 11.27 36.03 -9.09
N GLY A 392 10.70 35.58 -7.97
CA GLY A 392 9.88 34.36 -7.93
C GLY A 392 8.41 34.70 -8.03
N TYR A 393 7.64 33.71 -8.43
CA TYR A 393 6.19 33.81 -8.58
C TYR A 393 5.52 32.65 -7.83
N GLU A 394 4.36 32.90 -7.25
CA GLU A 394 3.55 31.90 -6.57
C GLU A 394 2.07 32.09 -6.85
N LEU A 395 1.27 31.06 -6.64
CA LEU A 395 -0.18 31.12 -6.83
C LEU A 395 -0.80 32.09 -5.82
N SER A 396 -1.73 32.91 -6.27
CA SER A 396 -2.58 33.74 -5.42
C SER A 396 -3.81 32.91 -4.99
N VAL A 397 -3.63 32.10 -3.94
CA VAL A 397 -4.74 31.36 -3.33
C VAL A 397 -5.38 32.27 -2.30
N LYS A 398 -6.65 32.61 -2.44
CA LYS A 398 -7.39 33.30 -1.39
C LYS A 398 -7.57 32.32 -0.22
N SER A 399 -6.93 32.59 0.89
CA SER A 399 -7.28 31.93 2.15
C SER A 399 -8.67 32.38 2.55
N ASN A 400 -9.58 31.45 2.72
CA ASN A 400 -10.84 31.73 3.43
C ASN A 400 -10.59 31.59 4.93
#